data_561e75a1979b1478f3d7fd0e5585c93a
#
_entry.id   561e75a1979b1478f3d7fd0e5585c93a
#
_cell.length_a   1.000
_cell.length_b   1.000
_cell.length_c   1.000
_cell.angle_alpha   90.00
_cell.angle_beta   90.00
_cell.angle_gamma   90.00
#
_symmetry.space_group_name_H-M   'P 1'
#
loop_
_entity.id
_entity.type
_entity.pdbx_description
1 polymer ?
#
loop_
_entity_poly.entity_id
_entity_poly.type
_entity_poly.pdbx_seq_one_letter_code
_entity_poly.pdbx_strand_id
1 'polypeptide(L)'
;MRYFLHSLLVLSLSAPLIILLAALQTAPTILENEPLTMREVSTVENLILNMAPEALGESSIIGLTLDISEINLLIRYSLRLTGLSEKWNVRLAAKENSVISTINWNLLSGWLPVYMNLNSTFLNEDGQLHLSQLTIGKIKVPKNWIAWFEEAIRTNVLASSSAYQMFGQIREKVSVKSIADSKVQIEMQWEPELVLQISDQVQRLLISSEDQERVIKYYLLINDIVTTLPSDTRAISLTALLAPMFDAAYKSSIVNDDPIGENRALFQTLAIYVNNDEISKLIEESDVRNIPKAKF
;
A
#
# COMPACT_ATOMS: atom_id res chain seq x y z
N MET A 1 15.40 -50.39 15.66
CA MET A 1 14.79 -49.24 16.32
C MET A 1 15.70 -47.97 16.26
N ARG A 2 16.97 -48.08 16.64
CA ARG A 2 17.93 -46.92 16.63
C ARG A 2 18.10 -46.27 15.23
N TYR A 3 18.25 -47.06 14.17
CA TYR A 3 18.38 -46.57 12.78
C TYR A 3 17.08 -45.91 12.26
N PHE A 4 15.92 -46.41 12.67
CA PHE A 4 14.64 -45.80 12.32
C PHE A 4 14.46 -44.41 12.93
N LEU A 5 14.85 -44.26 14.21
CA LEU A 5 14.86 -42.96 14.91
C LEU A 5 15.82 -41.98 14.25
N HIS A 6 17.03 -42.41 13.87
CA HIS A 6 17.99 -41.55 13.17
C HIS A 6 17.48 -41.14 11.79
N SER A 7 16.88 -42.05 11.00
CA SER A 7 16.28 -41.76 9.71
C SER A 7 15.12 -40.76 9.85
N LEU A 8 14.27 -40.92 10.87
CA LEU A 8 13.17 -40.01 11.13
C LEU A 8 13.67 -38.61 11.52
N LEU A 9 14.71 -38.54 12.32
CA LEU A 9 15.33 -37.28 12.76
C LEU A 9 16.01 -36.57 11.59
N VAL A 10 16.75 -37.30 10.73
CA VAL A 10 17.33 -36.74 9.50
C VAL A 10 16.23 -36.26 8.55
N LEU A 11 15.17 -37.01 8.37
CA LEU A 11 14.04 -36.63 7.52
C LEU A 11 13.33 -35.39 8.06
N SER A 12 13.11 -35.29 9.37
CA SER A 12 12.45 -34.13 10.00
C SER A 12 13.29 -32.86 9.93
N LEU A 13 14.62 -32.95 9.94
CA LEU A 13 15.53 -31.82 9.79
C LEU A 13 15.77 -31.45 8.33
N SER A 14 15.78 -32.43 7.41
CA SER A 14 16.00 -32.17 5.98
C SER A 14 14.73 -31.72 5.25
N ALA A 15 13.54 -32.16 5.66
CA ALA A 15 12.29 -31.81 5.00
C ALA A 15 12.02 -30.30 4.92
N PRO A 16 12.17 -29.50 6.01
CA PRO A 16 12.01 -28.04 5.92
C PRO A 16 13.02 -27.40 4.98
N LEU A 17 14.27 -27.90 4.96
CA LEU A 17 15.31 -27.38 4.05
C LEU A 17 14.97 -27.69 2.59
N ILE A 18 14.51 -28.91 2.28
CA ILE A 18 14.10 -29.32 0.93
C ILE A 18 12.89 -28.47 0.49
N ILE A 19 11.93 -28.25 1.36
CA ILE A 19 10.76 -27.40 1.10
C ILE A 19 11.22 -25.97 0.82
N LEU A 20 12.11 -25.42 1.63
CA LEU A 20 12.66 -24.07 1.42
C LEU A 20 13.37 -23.98 0.06
N LEU A 21 14.25 -24.93 -0.27
CA LEU A 21 14.97 -24.96 -1.55
C LEU A 21 14.01 -25.11 -2.75
N ALA A 22 12.93 -25.84 -2.61
CA ALA A 22 11.91 -25.98 -3.65
C ALA A 22 11.03 -24.72 -3.80
N ALA A 23 10.91 -23.92 -2.74
CA ALA A 23 10.21 -22.64 -2.76
C ALA A 23 11.05 -21.54 -3.43
N LEU A 24 12.39 -21.65 -3.36
CA LEU A 24 13.29 -20.66 -3.94
C LEU A 24 13.50 -20.88 -5.44
N GLN A 25 13.61 -19.78 -6.17
CA GLN A 25 13.83 -19.77 -7.61
C GLN A 25 14.95 -18.79 -7.98
N THR A 26 15.62 -19.03 -9.08
CA THR A 26 16.71 -18.17 -9.60
C THR A 26 16.22 -17.09 -10.56
N ALA A 27 14.93 -17.13 -10.90
CA ALA A 27 14.31 -16.13 -11.77
C ALA A 27 12.95 -15.70 -11.22
N PRO A 28 12.58 -14.42 -11.38
CA PRO A 28 11.26 -13.95 -11.03
C PRO A 28 10.23 -14.42 -12.06
N THR A 29 8.98 -14.63 -11.62
CA THR A 29 7.86 -14.93 -12.53
C THR A 29 7.38 -13.67 -13.27
N ILE A 30 7.47 -12.51 -12.61
CA ILE A 30 7.20 -11.20 -13.20
C ILE A 30 8.55 -10.56 -13.55
N LEU A 31 8.73 -10.14 -14.79
CA LEU A 31 9.91 -9.37 -15.19
C LEU A 31 9.93 -8.04 -14.42
N GLU A 32 11.13 -7.50 -14.19
CA GLU A 32 11.32 -6.23 -13.49
C GLU A 32 10.44 -5.14 -14.12
N ASN A 33 9.84 -4.34 -13.25
CA ASN A 33 9.01 -3.23 -13.70
C ASN A 33 9.91 -2.11 -14.22
N GLU A 34 9.61 -1.62 -15.41
CA GLU A 34 10.19 -0.39 -15.94
C GLU A 34 9.91 0.79 -14.98
N PRO A 35 10.79 1.81 -14.97
CA PRO A 35 10.51 3.06 -14.24
C PRO A 35 9.13 3.62 -14.59
N LEU A 36 8.44 4.19 -13.62
CA LEU A 36 7.17 4.86 -13.88
C LEU A 36 7.41 6.12 -14.70
N THR A 37 6.68 6.27 -15.78
CA THR A 37 6.68 7.48 -16.60
C THR A 37 5.90 8.60 -15.88
N MET A 38 6.19 9.85 -16.22
CA MET A 38 5.43 11.03 -15.75
C MET A 38 3.92 10.87 -15.98
N ARG A 39 3.53 10.30 -17.13
CA ARG A 39 2.12 10.06 -17.46
C ARG A 39 1.49 9.02 -16.51
N GLU A 40 2.20 7.95 -16.16
CA GLU A 40 1.71 6.95 -15.23
C GLU A 40 1.57 7.51 -13.82
N VAL A 41 2.53 8.34 -13.38
CA VAL A 41 2.45 9.05 -12.09
C VAL A 41 1.24 9.97 -12.04
N SER A 42 1.05 10.82 -13.06
CA SER A 42 -0.12 11.70 -13.16
C SER A 42 -1.44 10.92 -13.23
N THR A 43 -1.46 9.73 -13.85
CA THR A 43 -2.64 8.84 -13.84
C THR A 43 -2.95 8.38 -12.41
N VAL A 44 -1.94 8.00 -11.63
CA VAL A 44 -2.12 7.60 -10.22
C VAL A 44 -2.62 8.77 -9.37
N GLU A 45 -2.06 9.95 -9.53
CA GLU A 45 -2.50 11.17 -8.83
C GLU A 45 -3.98 11.45 -9.10
N ASN A 46 -4.42 11.36 -10.36
CA ASN A 46 -5.83 11.51 -10.73
C ASN A 46 -6.71 10.40 -10.13
N LEU A 47 -6.23 9.15 -10.08
CA LEU A 47 -6.96 8.07 -9.42
C LEU A 47 -7.13 8.36 -7.93
N ILE A 48 -6.08 8.81 -7.24
CA ILE A 48 -6.13 9.18 -5.82
C ILE A 48 -7.14 10.32 -5.60
N LEU A 49 -7.12 11.34 -6.44
CA LEU A 49 -8.07 12.46 -6.36
C LEU A 49 -9.51 12.01 -6.57
N ASN A 50 -9.76 11.10 -7.52
CA ASN A 50 -11.09 10.55 -7.78
C ASN A 50 -11.60 9.61 -6.67
N MET A 51 -10.68 9.01 -5.90
CA MET A 51 -11.00 8.16 -4.75
C MET A 51 -11.14 8.96 -3.44
N ALA A 52 -10.78 10.24 -3.45
CA ALA A 52 -10.80 11.07 -2.27
C ALA A 52 -12.25 11.32 -1.78
N PRO A 53 -12.51 11.30 -0.46
CA PRO A 53 -13.83 11.63 0.08
C PRO A 53 -14.17 13.09 -0.17
N GLU A 54 -15.48 13.37 -0.33
CA GLU A 54 -15.98 14.74 -0.52
C GLU A 54 -15.74 15.61 0.71
N ALA A 55 -15.80 15.02 1.91
CA ALA A 55 -15.53 15.70 3.17
C ALA A 55 -14.65 14.82 4.06
N LEU A 56 -13.55 15.38 4.57
CA LEU A 56 -12.59 14.64 5.42
C LEU A 56 -13.18 14.27 6.79
N GLY A 57 -13.99 15.16 7.34
CA GLY A 57 -14.56 15.02 8.70
C GLY A 57 -15.85 14.21 8.79
N GLU A 58 -16.33 13.64 7.67
CA GLU A 58 -17.58 12.89 7.65
C GLU A 58 -17.36 11.44 7.23
N SER A 59 -18.02 10.52 7.93
CA SER A 59 -18.05 9.13 7.52
C SER A 59 -18.90 8.97 6.26
N SER A 60 -18.37 8.29 5.26
CA SER A 60 -19.05 8.08 3.97
C SER A 60 -18.74 6.71 3.39
N ILE A 61 -19.61 6.25 2.48
CA ILE A 61 -19.35 5.04 1.70
C ILE A 61 -18.93 5.49 0.29
N ILE A 62 -17.72 5.12 -0.08
CA ILE A 62 -17.14 5.44 -1.38
C ILE A 62 -17.21 4.20 -2.26
N GLY A 63 -17.99 4.27 -3.34
CA GLY A 63 -18.05 3.25 -4.37
C GLY A 63 -17.02 3.52 -5.47
N LEU A 64 -16.15 2.54 -5.73
CA LEU A 64 -15.09 2.65 -6.74
C LEU A 64 -15.24 1.53 -7.77
N THR A 65 -15.00 1.86 -9.03
CA THR A 65 -14.81 0.85 -10.08
C THR A 65 -13.44 1.06 -10.70
N LEU A 66 -12.53 0.13 -10.45
CA LEU A 66 -11.16 0.21 -10.93
C LEU A 66 -10.89 -0.90 -11.96
N ASP A 67 -10.17 -0.55 -13.01
CA ASP A 67 -9.60 -1.56 -13.90
C ASP A 67 -8.42 -2.24 -13.19
N ILE A 68 -8.20 -3.53 -13.49
CA ILE A 68 -7.09 -4.27 -12.89
C ILE A 68 -5.72 -3.67 -13.26
N SER A 69 -5.62 -2.99 -14.40
CA SER A 69 -4.43 -2.25 -14.82
C SER A 69 -4.18 -1.02 -13.95
N GLU A 70 -5.24 -0.33 -13.53
CA GLU A 70 -5.17 0.81 -12.60
C GLU A 70 -4.73 0.34 -11.20
N ILE A 71 -5.28 -0.79 -10.74
CA ILE A 71 -4.86 -1.39 -9.46
C ILE A 71 -3.37 -1.78 -9.52
N ASN A 72 -2.92 -2.40 -10.61
CA ASN A 72 -1.52 -2.75 -10.79
C ASN A 72 -0.62 -1.50 -10.84
N LEU A 73 -1.09 -0.43 -11.46
CA LEU A 73 -0.37 0.84 -11.50
C LEU A 73 -0.26 1.46 -10.10
N LEU A 74 -1.34 1.48 -9.31
CA LEU A 74 -1.34 1.91 -7.91
C LEU A 74 -0.37 1.10 -7.05
N ILE A 75 -0.32 -0.22 -7.24
CA ILE A 75 0.62 -1.10 -6.51
C ILE A 75 2.07 -0.77 -6.90
N ARG A 76 2.39 -0.65 -8.20
CA ARG A 76 3.73 -0.29 -8.66
C ARG A 76 4.17 1.06 -8.10
N TYR A 77 3.29 2.04 -8.13
CA TYR A 77 3.53 3.37 -7.59
C TYR A 77 3.83 3.30 -6.08
N SER A 78 2.99 2.60 -5.30
CA SER A 78 3.18 2.45 -3.85
C SER A 78 4.49 1.75 -3.50
N LEU A 79 4.87 0.69 -4.23
CA LEU A 79 6.14 0.00 -4.05
C LEU A 79 7.35 0.91 -4.34
N ARG A 80 7.25 1.76 -5.36
CA ARG A 80 8.31 2.72 -5.67
C ARG A 80 8.37 3.86 -4.66
N LEU A 81 7.22 4.39 -4.28
CA LEU A 81 7.11 5.45 -3.28
C LEU A 81 7.76 5.04 -1.95
N THR A 82 7.56 3.78 -1.54
CA THR A 82 8.11 3.23 -0.29
C THR A 82 9.52 2.63 -0.43
N GLY A 83 10.13 2.67 -1.61
CA GLY A 83 11.44 2.06 -1.87
C GLY A 83 11.45 0.53 -1.83
N LEU A 84 10.28 -0.10 -1.84
CA LEU A 84 10.14 -1.57 -1.78
C LEU A 84 10.20 -2.25 -3.15
N SER A 85 10.21 -1.49 -4.26
CA SER A 85 10.19 -2.02 -5.63
C SER A 85 11.39 -2.89 -6.00
N GLU A 86 12.52 -2.73 -5.31
CA GLU A 86 13.70 -3.60 -5.51
C GLU A 86 13.53 -4.99 -4.89
N LYS A 87 12.70 -5.09 -3.85
CA LYS A 87 12.46 -6.33 -3.11
C LYS A 87 11.19 -7.03 -3.54
N TRP A 88 10.16 -6.27 -3.90
CA TRP A 88 8.83 -6.78 -4.17
C TRP A 88 8.35 -6.38 -5.56
N ASN A 89 7.78 -7.35 -6.26
CA ASN A 89 7.07 -7.14 -7.49
C ASN A 89 5.72 -7.85 -7.41
N VAL A 90 4.63 -7.12 -7.62
CA VAL A 90 3.27 -7.63 -7.46
C VAL A 90 2.47 -7.33 -8.73
N ARG A 91 1.77 -8.35 -9.22
CA ARG A 91 0.84 -8.24 -10.35
C ARG A 91 -0.46 -8.93 -10.02
N LEU A 92 -1.56 -8.26 -10.28
CA LEU A 92 -2.91 -8.81 -10.19
C LEU A 92 -3.50 -9.06 -11.57
N ALA A 93 -4.31 -10.09 -11.67
CA ALA A 93 -5.17 -10.38 -12.82
C ALA A 93 -6.57 -10.73 -12.31
N ALA A 94 -7.60 -10.23 -12.99
CA ALA A 94 -8.99 -10.59 -12.69
C ALA A 94 -9.43 -11.74 -13.60
N LYS A 95 -10.18 -12.66 -13.05
CA LYS A 95 -10.80 -13.77 -13.79
C LYS A 95 -12.08 -14.19 -13.07
N GLU A 96 -13.24 -14.06 -13.72
CA GLU A 96 -14.54 -14.58 -13.26
C GLU A 96 -14.65 -14.63 -11.72
N ASN A 97 -15.11 -13.57 -11.09
CA ASN A 97 -15.29 -13.48 -9.64
C ASN A 97 -14.05 -13.82 -8.77
N SER A 98 -12.86 -13.76 -9.37
CA SER A 98 -11.61 -14.04 -8.67
C SER A 98 -10.50 -13.06 -9.03
N VAL A 99 -9.57 -12.85 -8.11
CA VAL A 99 -8.31 -12.14 -8.32
C VAL A 99 -7.17 -13.12 -8.20
N ILE A 100 -6.32 -13.16 -9.22
CA ILE A 100 -5.06 -13.91 -9.20
C ILE A 100 -3.96 -12.92 -8.86
N SER A 101 -3.21 -13.19 -7.80
CA SER A 101 -2.04 -12.41 -7.41
C SER A 101 -0.77 -13.19 -7.69
N THR A 102 0.16 -12.57 -8.39
CA THR A 102 1.52 -13.04 -8.56
C THR A 102 2.46 -12.08 -7.85
N ILE A 103 3.26 -12.60 -6.93
CA ILE A 103 4.20 -11.82 -6.12
C ILE A 103 5.59 -12.43 -6.28
N ASN A 104 6.57 -11.61 -6.62
CA ASN A 104 7.98 -11.97 -6.55
C ASN A 104 8.62 -11.25 -5.38
N TRP A 105 9.27 -11.99 -4.51
CA TRP A 105 10.07 -11.45 -3.44
C TRP A 105 11.53 -11.77 -3.69
N ASN A 106 12.35 -10.74 -3.93
CA ASN A 106 13.80 -10.85 -4.03
C ASN A 106 14.40 -10.88 -2.63
N LEU A 107 14.84 -12.07 -2.20
CA LEU A 107 15.33 -12.30 -0.82
C LEU A 107 16.73 -11.72 -0.56
N LEU A 108 17.57 -11.68 -1.60
CA LEU A 108 18.96 -11.27 -1.51
C LEU A 108 19.26 -10.14 -2.51
N SER A 109 18.41 -9.10 -2.52
CA SER A 109 18.52 -7.98 -3.44
C SER A 109 19.96 -7.45 -3.52
N GLY A 110 20.52 -7.41 -4.74
CA GLY A 110 21.84 -6.88 -5.03
C GLY A 110 23.00 -7.86 -4.91
N TRP A 111 22.81 -9.08 -4.35
CA TRP A 111 23.92 -10.04 -4.18
C TRP A 111 23.76 -11.34 -4.97
N LEU A 112 22.61 -11.95 -4.89
CA LEU A 112 22.27 -13.17 -5.66
C LEU A 112 20.81 -13.10 -6.13
N PRO A 113 20.50 -13.57 -7.35
CA PRO A 113 19.13 -13.62 -7.84
C PRO A 113 18.36 -14.79 -7.20
N VAL A 114 17.93 -14.61 -5.96
CA VAL A 114 17.15 -15.60 -5.22
C VAL A 114 15.77 -15.04 -4.95
N TYR A 115 14.77 -15.65 -5.56
CA TYR A 115 13.39 -15.20 -5.51
C TYR A 115 12.49 -16.20 -4.81
N MET A 116 11.52 -15.71 -4.06
CA MET A 116 10.35 -16.47 -3.66
C MET A 116 9.17 -15.99 -4.50
N ASN A 117 8.69 -16.83 -5.39
CA ASN A 117 7.55 -16.53 -6.25
C ASN A 117 6.28 -17.10 -5.61
N LEU A 118 5.29 -16.24 -5.38
CA LEU A 118 4.00 -16.61 -4.80
C LEU A 118 2.92 -16.39 -5.85
N ASN A 119 2.12 -17.42 -6.10
CA ASN A 119 0.92 -17.31 -6.92
C ASN A 119 -0.28 -17.69 -6.07
N SER A 120 -1.22 -16.77 -5.93
CA SER A 120 -2.42 -16.97 -5.13
C SER A 120 -3.67 -16.62 -5.92
N THR A 121 -4.75 -17.35 -5.68
CA THR A 121 -6.07 -17.05 -6.23
C THR A 121 -7.02 -16.77 -5.08
N PHE A 122 -7.65 -15.61 -5.14
CA PHE A 122 -8.67 -15.18 -4.19
C PHE A 122 -10.03 -15.22 -4.88
N LEU A 123 -11.00 -15.89 -4.26
CA LEU A 123 -12.39 -15.88 -4.69
C LEU A 123 -13.15 -14.79 -3.92
N ASN A 124 -14.03 -14.08 -4.62
CA ASN A 124 -14.94 -13.15 -3.96
C ASN A 124 -16.16 -13.94 -3.47
N GLU A 125 -16.27 -14.09 -2.16
CA GLU A 125 -17.40 -14.71 -1.47
C GLU A 125 -17.97 -13.71 -0.48
N ASP A 126 -19.24 -13.38 -0.62
CA ASP A 126 -19.96 -12.42 0.26
C ASP A 126 -19.29 -11.05 0.43
N GLY A 127 -18.63 -10.57 -0.64
CA GLY A 127 -17.94 -9.28 -0.64
C GLY A 127 -16.54 -9.30 -0.02
N GLN A 128 -16.03 -10.48 0.33
CA GLN A 128 -14.68 -10.66 0.85
C GLN A 128 -13.85 -11.56 -0.06
N LEU A 129 -12.55 -11.26 -0.14
CA LEU A 129 -11.59 -12.07 -0.88
C LEU A 129 -11.05 -13.20 0.01
N HIS A 130 -11.38 -14.44 -0.34
CA HIS A 130 -10.90 -15.66 0.34
C HIS A 130 -9.82 -16.35 -0.47
N LEU A 131 -8.72 -16.72 0.18
CA LEU A 131 -7.62 -17.43 -0.46
C LEU A 131 -8.07 -18.86 -0.81
N SER A 132 -8.16 -19.17 -2.08
CA SER A 132 -8.62 -20.48 -2.59
C SER A 132 -7.49 -21.36 -3.09
N GLN A 133 -6.40 -20.77 -3.59
CA GLN A 133 -5.21 -21.48 -4.07
C GLN A 133 -3.96 -20.69 -3.70
N LEU A 134 -2.89 -21.42 -3.34
CA LEU A 134 -1.58 -20.87 -3.06
C LEU A 134 -0.49 -21.79 -3.64
N THR A 135 0.46 -21.19 -4.35
CA THR A 135 1.66 -21.86 -4.84
C THR A 135 2.88 -21.01 -4.43
N ILE A 136 3.86 -21.64 -3.80
CA ILE A 136 5.10 -21.00 -3.33
C ILE A 136 6.25 -21.62 -4.11
N GLY A 137 6.85 -20.87 -5.01
CA GLY A 137 7.83 -21.38 -5.96
C GLY A 137 7.23 -22.50 -6.83
N LYS A 138 7.69 -23.75 -6.63
CA LYS A 138 7.16 -24.94 -7.30
C LYS A 138 6.18 -25.75 -6.43
N ILE A 139 5.95 -25.32 -5.21
CA ILE A 139 5.14 -26.07 -4.23
C ILE A 139 3.71 -25.56 -4.27
N LYS A 140 2.79 -26.44 -4.66
CA LYS A 140 1.35 -26.18 -4.55
C LYS A 140 0.89 -26.52 -3.13
N VAL A 141 0.39 -25.55 -2.39
CA VAL A 141 -0.13 -25.74 -1.02
C VAL A 141 -1.44 -26.51 -1.09
N PRO A 142 -1.58 -27.62 -0.36
CA PRO A 142 -2.83 -28.39 -0.29
C PRO A 142 -3.97 -27.54 0.26
N LYS A 143 -5.20 -27.71 -0.27
CA LYS A 143 -6.37 -26.89 0.12
C LYS A 143 -6.64 -26.91 1.63
N ASN A 144 -6.53 -28.08 2.27
CA ASN A 144 -6.73 -28.23 3.71
C ASN A 144 -5.67 -27.52 4.57
N TRP A 145 -4.56 -27.09 3.98
CA TRP A 145 -3.50 -26.36 4.67
C TRP A 145 -3.62 -24.85 4.47
N ILE A 146 -4.41 -24.39 3.48
CA ILE A 146 -4.55 -22.97 3.16
C ILE A 146 -5.10 -22.21 4.37
N ALA A 147 -6.19 -22.69 4.97
CA ALA A 147 -6.80 -22.04 6.14
C ALA A 147 -5.84 -22.02 7.35
N TRP A 148 -5.12 -23.11 7.58
CA TRP A 148 -4.08 -23.14 8.63
C TRP A 148 -2.93 -22.18 8.34
N PHE A 149 -2.51 -22.10 7.08
CA PHE A 149 -1.43 -21.22 6.65
C PHE A 149 -1.84 -19.74 6.77
N GLU A 150 -3.05 -19.40 6.36
CA GLU A 150 -3.64 -18.07 6.51
C GLU A 150 -3.70 -17.67 7.98
N GLU A 151 -4.17 -18.55 8.85
CA GLU A 151 -4.22 -18.32 10.29
C GLU A 151 -2.83 -18.19 10.91
N ALA A 152 -1.89 -19.07 10.54
CA ALA A 152 -0.53 -19.06 11.05
C ALA A 152 0.23 -17.78 10.65
N ILE A 153 0.05 -17.32 9.43
CA ILE A 153 0.61 -16.04 8.96
C ILE A 153 -0.02 -14.90 9.76
N ARG A 154 -1.34 -14.88 9.86
CA ARG A 154 -2.09 -13.84 10.56
C ARG A 154 -1.65 -13.70 12.02
N THR A 155 -1.53 -14.79 12.74
CA THR A 155 -1.26 -14.78 14.18
C THR A 155 0.21 -14.63 14.54
N ASN A 156 1.13 -15.19 13.74
CA ASN A 156 2.55 -15.26 14.14
C ASN A 156 3.44 -14.28 13.39
N VAL A 157 3.13 -13.98 12.13
CA VAL A 157 3.99 -13.13 11.30
C VAL A 157 3.45 -11.70 11.24
N LEU A 158 2.16 -11.58 11.10
CA LEU A 158 1.52 -10.32 10.76
C LEU A 158 1.01 -9.58 12.00
N ALA A 159 0.62 -10.28 13.06
CA ALA A 159 0.15 -9.66 14.30
C ALA A 159 1.23 -8.79 14.99
N SER A 160 2.51 -9.05 14.73
CA SER A 160 3.63 -8.26 15.25
C SER A 160 3.98 -7.02 14.42
N SER A 161 3.40 -6.87 13.23
CA SER A 161 3.67 -5.75 12.33
C SER A 161 2.57 -4.71 12.42
N SER A 162 2.94 -3.46 12.76
CA SER A 162 2.00 -2.32 12.76
C SER A 162 1.36 -2.09 11.38
N ALA A 163 2.13 -2.28 10.32
CA ALA A 163 1.62 -2.19 8.94
C ALA A 163 0.53 -3.22 8.65
N TYR A 164 0.61 -4.41 9.23
CA TYR A 164 -0.41 -5.43 9.04
C TYR A 164 -1.67 -5.17 9.88
N GLN A 165 -1.53 -4.65 11.09
CA GLN A 165 -2.67 -4.24 11.89
C GLN A 165 -3.49 -3.18 11.15
N MET A 166 -2.81 -2.18 10.55
CA MET A 166 -3.44 -1.19 9.68
C MET A 166 -4.11 -1.85 8.46
N PHE A 167 -3.42 -2.78 7.78
CA PHE A 167 -4.02 -3.50 6.64
C PHE A 167 -5.26 -4.28 7.05
N GLY A 168 -5.27 -4.88 8.23
CA GLY A 168 -6.43 -5.55 8.81
C GLY A 168 -7.61 -4.61 8.99
N GLN A 169 -7.37 -3.44 9.56
CA GLN A 169 -8.40 -2.40 9.76
C GLN A 169 -8.95 -1.88 8.43
N ILE A 170 -8.07 -1.60 7.44
CA ILE A 170 -8.50 -1.18 6.10
C ILE A 170 -9.32 -2.30 5.43
N ARG A 171 -8.90 -3.55 5.54
CA ARG A 171 -9.60 -4.71 4.98
C ARG A 171 -11.03 -4.82 5.52
N GLU A 172 -11.26 -4.57 6.80
CA GLU A 172 -12.60 -4.60 7.40
C GLU A 172 -13.52 -3.50 6.86
N LYS A 173 -12.94 -2.41 6.36
CA LYS A 173 -13.66 -1.26 5.80
C LYS A 173 -13.84 -1.35 4.28
N VAL A 174 -13.25 -2.36 3.63
CA VAL A 174 -13.31 -2.55 2.18
C VAL A 174 -14.07 -3.82 1.85
N SER A 175 -15.07 -3.70 0.99
CA SER A 175 -15.81 -4.84 0.42
C SER A 175 -15.69 -4.86 -1.10
N VAL A 176 -15.51 -6.05 -1.67
CA VAL A 176 -15.45 -6.27 -3.11
C VAL A 176 -16.84 -6.68 -3.61
N LYS A 177 -17.55 -5.80 -4.28
CA LYS A 177 -18.93 -6.04 -4.75
C LYS A 177 -18.97 -6.97 -5.95
N SER A 178 -18.09 -6.77 -6.91
CA SER A 178 -18.01 -7.63 -8.09
C SER A 178 -16.63 -7.61 -8.73
N ILE A 179 -16.30 -8.68 -9.43
CA ILE A 179 -15.11 -8.82 -10.26
C ILE A 179 -15.59 -9.36 -11.62
N ALA A 180 -15.52 -8.55 -12.66
CA ALA A 180 -15.93 -8.92 -14.00
C ALA A 180 -15.18 -8.07 -15.05
N ASP A 181 -14.89 -8.63 -16.21
CA ASP A 181 -14.31 -7.94 -17.37
C ASP A 181 -13.08 -7.09 -17.01
N SER A 182 -12.17 -7.64 -16.21
CA SER A 182 -10.96 -6.95 -15.71
C SER A 182 -11.25 -5.76 -14.80
N LYS A 183 -12.48 -5.55 -14.37
CA LYS A 183 -12.86 -4.50 -13.43
C LYS A 183 -13.19 -5.08 -12.07
N VAL A 184 -12.84 -4.33 -11.04
CA VAL A 184 -13.14 -4.63 -9.65
C VAL A 184 -13.99 -3.49 -9.09
N GLN A 185 -15.19 -3.82 -8.64
CA GLN A 185 -16.04 -2.87 -7.92
C GLN A 185 -15.80 -3.03 -6.43
N ILE A 186 -15.43 -1.94 -5.79
CA ILE A 186 -15.07 -1.89 -4.38
C ILE A 186 -15.97 -0.86 -3.70
N GLU A 187 -16.45 -1.18 -2.52
CA GLU A 187 -16.98 -0.20 -1.57
C GLU A 187 -16.00 -0.06 -0.41
N MET A 188 -15.69 1.18 -0.07
CA MET A 188 -14.85 1.53 1.07
C MET A 188 -15.66 2.38 2.04
N GLN A 189 -15.72 1.98 3.29
CA GLN A 189 -16.26 2.78 4.36
C GLN A 189 -15.17 3.75 4.83
N TRP A 190 -15.35 5.02 4.49
CA TRP A 190 -14.47 6.09 4.93
C TRP A 190 -14.82 6.50 6.36
N GLU A 191 -13.80 6.62 7.20
CA GLU A 191 -13.91 7.14 8.56
C GLU A 191 -12.76 8.13 8.80
N PRO A 192 -13.01 9.30 9.42
CA PRO A 192 -11.96 10.31 9.63
C PRO A 192 -10.72 9.78 10.38
N GLU A 193 -10.92 8.84 11.32
CA GLU A 193 -9.86 8.21 12.10
C GLU A 193 -8.88 7.42 11.24
N LEU A 194 -9.30 6.93 10.07
CA LEU A 194 -8.40 6.25 9.13
C LEU A 194 -7.28 7.16 8.63
N VAL A 195 -7.53 8.46 8.49
CA VAL A 195 -6.52 9.43 8.06
C VAL A 195 -5.36 9.47 9.05
N LEU A 196 -5.66 9.54 10.35
CA LEU A 196 -4.66 9.58 11.41
C LEU A 196 -3.84 8.28 11.45
N GLN A 197 -4.52 7.14 11.34
CA GLN A 197 -3.88 5.82 11.35
C GLN A 197 -2.97 5.61 10.14
N ILE A 198 -3.44 5.97 8.94
CA ILE A 198 -2.67 5.87 7.70
C ILE A 198 -1.48 6.82 7.77
N SER A 199 -1.69 8.05 8.24
CA SER A 199 -0.67 9.09 8.36
C SER A 199 0.50 8.65 9.23
N ASP A 200 0.27 8.06 10.41
CA ASP A 200 1.33 7.54 11.29
C ASP A 200 2.18 6.47 10.57
N GLN A 201 1.56 5.58 9.81
CA GLN A 201 2.27 4.54 9.06
C GLN A 201 3.02 5.10 7.84
N VAL A 202 2.40 6.01 7.11
CA VAL A 202 3.02 6.69 5.97
C VAL A 202 4.26 7.45 6.43
N GLN A 203 4.18 8.16 7.54
CA GLN A 203 5.31 8.87 8.10
C GLN A 203 6.49 7.92 8.39
N ARG A 204 6.23 6.76 9.00
CA ARG A 204 7.28 5.75 9.30
C ARG A 204 7.90 5.14 8.05
N LEU A 205 7.12 4.97 6.98
CA LEU A 205 7.57 4.32 5.74
C LEU A 205 8.32 5.28 4.81
N LEU A 206 7.95 6.57 4.82
CA LEU A 206 8.41 7.54 3.82
C LEU A 206 9.50 8.48 4.32
N ILE A 207 9.88 8.45 5.61
CA ILE A 207 10.92 9.35 6.14
C ILE A 207 12.23 9.11 5.38
N SER A 208 12.68 10.13 4.64
CA SER A 208 13.95 10.17 3.95
C SER A 208 14.66 11.49 4.26
N SER A 209 15.94 11.40 4.68
CA SER A 209 16.76 12.59 4.87
C SER A 209 17.09 13.33 3.57
N GLU A 210 17.01 12.63 2.43
CA GLU A 210 17.32 13.18 1.11
C GLU A 210 16.23 14.16 0.62
N ASP A 211 15.00 14.05 1.15
CA ASP A 211 13.86 14.84 0.71
C ASP A 211 13.56 16.05 1.61
N GLN A 212 14.46 16.41 2.55
CA GLN A 212 14.19 17.47 3.55
C GLN A 212 13.80 18.81 2.93
N GLU A 213 14.51 19.28 1.89
CA GLU A 213 14.21 20.55 1.22
C GLU A 213 12.82 20.51 0.54
N ARG A 214 12.48 19.37 -0.07
CA ARG A 214 11.18 19.16 -0.69
C ARG A 214 10.07 19.15 0.36
N VAL A 215 10.29 18.52 1.51
CA VAL A 215 9.34 18.48 2.64
C VAL A 215 9.05 19.89 3.14
N ILE A 216 10.07 20.73 3.34
CA ILE A 216 9.90 22.12 3.76
C ILE A 216 9.06 22.90 2.73
N LYS A 217 9.34 22.73 1.45
CA LYS A 217 8.59 23.37 0.36
C LYS A 217 7.11 22.99 0.41
N TYR A 218 6.78 21.69 0.54
CA TYR A 218 5.40 21.23 0.61
C TYR A 218 4.71 21.62 1.91
N TYR A 219 5.44 21.70 3.02
CA TYR A 219 4.90 22.19 4.29
C TYR A 219 4.44 23.65 4.20
N LEU A 220 5.24 24.51 3.57
CA LEU A 220 4.86 25.89 3.32
C LEU A 220 3.64 25.99 2.40
N LEU A 221 3.58 25.14 1.37
CA LEU A 221 2.45 25.08 0.45
C LEU A 221 1.15 24.63 1.18
N ILE A 222 1.22 23.62 2.03
CA ILE A 222 0.05 23.17 2.82
C ILE A 222 -0.46 24.32 3.70
N ASN A 223 0.43 25.01 4.39
CA ASN A 223 0.05 26.13 5.22
C ASN A 223 -0.67 27.23 4.42
N ASP A 224 -0.19 27.53 3.23
CA ASP A 224 -0.81 28.53 2.35
C ASP A 224 -2.21 28.05 1.90
N ILE A 225 -2.32 26.78 1.48
CA ILE A 225 -3.60 26.19 1.09
C ILE A 225 -4.60 26.24 2.27
N VAL A 226 -4.20 25.78 3.45
CA VAL A 226 -5.10 25.67 4.61
C VAL A 226 -5.57 27.06 5.06
N THR A 227 -4.73 28.09 4.97
CA THR A 227 -5.15 29.46 5.31
C THR A 227 -6.22 30.02 4.37
N THR A 228 -6.35 29.46 3.17
CA THR A 228 -7.37 29.87 2.17
C THR A 228 -8.65 29.03 2.23
N LEU A 229 -8.63 27.91 2.94
CA LEU A 229 -9.78 27.01 3.05
C LEU A 229 -10.82 27.53 4.07
N PRO A 230 -12.07 27.04 3.99
CA PRO A 230 -13.10 27.37 4.99
C PRO A 230 -12.65 27.00 6.41
N SER A 231 -13.13 27.75 7.40
CA SER A 231 -12.81 27.51 8.84
C SER A 231 -13.40 26.19 9.37
N ASP A 232 -14.41 25.63 8.71
CA ASP A 232 -14.97 24.34 9.06
C ASP A 232 -14.17 23.22 8.38
N THR A 233 -13.28 22.58 9.14
CA THR A 233 -12.44 21.48 8.66
C THR A 233 -13.24 20.26 8.23
N ARG A 234 -14.47 20.08 8.70
CA ARG A 234 -15.34 18.96 8.31
C ARG A 234 -15.80 19.09 6.86
N ALA A 235 -15.88 20.31 6.36
CA ALA A 235 -16.26 20.61 5.00
C ALA A 235 -15.09 20.58 4.00
N ILE A 236 -13.83 20.39 4.47
CA ILE A 236 -12.66 20.35 3.59
C ILE A 236 -12.64 19.01 2.85
N SER A 237 -12.68 19.09 1.54
CA SER A 237 -12.47 17.93 0.69
C SER A 237 -10.98 17.59 0.60
N LEU A 238 -10.64 16.31 0.68
CA LEU A 238 -9.25 15.85 0.48
C LEU A 238 -8.73 16.25 -0.91
N THR A 239 -9.60 16.34 -1.91
CA THR A 239 -9.28 16.81 -3.25
C THR A 239 -8.83 18.28 -3.24
N ALA A 240 -9.48 19.15 -2.45
CA ALA A 240 -9.09 20.56 -2.34
C ALA A 240 -7.69 20.75 -1.75
N LEU A 241 -7.26 19.83 -0.89
CA LEU A 241 -5.91 19.81 -0.32
C LEU A 241 -4.89 19.19 -1.29
N LEU A 242 -5.19 18.03 -1.86
CA LEU A 242 -4.24 17.26 -2.65
C LEU A 242 -4.03 17.81 -4.07
N ALA A 243 -5.07 18.34 -4.72
CA ALA A 243 -4.96 18.78 -6.12
C ALA A 243 -3.87 19.86 -6.33
N PRO A 244 -3.81 20.96 -5.54
CA PRO A 244 -2.73 21.95 -5.69
C PRO A 244 -1.35 21.38 -5.30
N MET A 245 -1.29 20.39 -4.40
CA MET A 245 -0.03 19.73 -4.03
C MET A 245 0.49 18.86 -5.16
N PHE A 246 -0.36 18.07 -5.80
CA PHE A 246 0.02 17.27 -6.97
C PHE A 246 0.40 18.16 -8.17
N ASP A 247 -0.29 19.28 -8.40
CA ASP A 247 0.10 20.25 -9.44
C ASP A 247 1.51 20.82 -9.17
N ALA A 248 1.82 21.15 -7.93
CA ALA A 248 3.14 21.62 -7.53
C ALA A 248 4.22 20.51 -7.66
N ALA A 249 3.90 19.26 -7.30
CA ALA A 249 4.79 18.12 -7.47
C ALA A 249 5.07 17.84 -8.94
N TYR A 250 4.05 17.86 -9.78
CA TYR A 250 4.19 17.70 -11.22
C TYR A 250 5.09 18.78 -11.84
N LYS A 251 4.86 20.06 -11.52
CA LYS A 251 5.70 21.17 -12.01
C LYS A 251 7.17 21.04 -11.58
N SER A 252 7.40 20.60 -10.36
CA SER A 252 8.77 20.36 -9.86
C SER A 252 9.45 19.19 -10.55
N SER A 253 8.71 18.11 -10.78
CA SER A 253 9.25 16.90 -11.40
C SER A 253 9.63 17.11 -12.88
N ILE A 254 9.02 18.08 -13.57
CA ILE A 254 9.48 18.49 -14.92
C ILE A 254 10.90 19.07 -14.88
N VAL A 255 11.26 19.72 -13.77
CA VAL A 255 12.56 20.40 -13.63
C VAL A 255 13.66 19.44 -13.19
N ASN A 256 13.36 18.54 -12.24
CA ASN A 256 14.35 17.66 -11.59
C ASN A 256 14.25 16.18 -12.04
N ASP A 257 13.32 15.86 -12.94
CA ASP A 257 13.11 14.49 -13.50
C ASP A 257 12.94 13.41 -12.43
N ASP A 258 12.32 13.76 -11.28
CA ASP A 258 12.12 12.85 -10.15
C ASP A 258 10.68 12.93 -9.60
N PRO A 259 9.68 12.43 -10.35
CA PRO A 259 8.28 12.49 -9.92
C PRO A 259 7.98 11.66 -8.67
N ILE A 260 8.69 10.56 -8.47
CA ILE A 260 8.50 9.71 -7.30
C ILE A 260 9.05 10.37 -6.03
N GLY A 261 10.22 11.00 -6.10
CA GLY A 261 10.78 11.75 -4.98
C GLY A 261 9.93 12.96 -4.60
N GLU A 262 9.39 13.71 -5.59
CA GLU A 262 8.47 14.79 -5.32
C GLU A 262 7.19 14.30 -4.61
N ASN A 263 6.57 13.24 -5.09
CA ASN A 263 5.38 12.68 -4.45
C ASN A 263 5.68 12.03 -3.09
N ARG A 264 6.84 11.41 -2.91
CA ARG A 264 7.27 10.91 -1.61
C ARG A 264 7.37 12.04 -0.59
N ALA A 265 8.04 13.15 -0.93
CA ALA A 265 8.14 14.31 -0.07
C ALA A 265 6.77 14.96 0.23
N LEU A 266 5.87 15.00 -0.77
CA LEU A 266 4.50 15.47 -0.61
C LEU A 266 3.74 14.62 0.44
N PHE A 267 3.71 13.29 0.29
CA PHE A 267 3.02 12.42 1.24
C PHE A 267 3.66 12.41 2.63
N GLN A 268 4.99 12.49 2.70
CA GLN A 268 5.72 12.66 3.95
C GLN A 268 5.29 13.94 4.67
N THR A 269 5.18 15.04 3.94
CA THR A 269 4.74 16.33 4.49
C THR A 269 3.29 16.26 4.98
N LEU A 270 2.40 15.65 4.21
CA LEU A 270 1.02 15.43 4.63
C LEU A 270 0.96 14.64 5.93
N ALA A 271 1.74 13.56 6.04
CA ALA A 271 1.77 12.73 7.23
C ALA A 271 2.30 13.51 8.45
N ILE A 272 3.34 14.32 8.28
CA ILE A 272 3.86 15.20 9.34
C ILE A 272 2.79 16.23 9.73
N TYR A 273 2.14 16.81 8.72
CA TYR A 273 1.12 17.82 8.94
C TYR A 273 -0.08 17.29 9.73
N VAL A 274 -0.61 16.12 9.36
CA VAL A 274 -1.76 15.48 10.02
C VAL A 274 -1.42 15.00 11.44
N ASN A 275 -0.18 14.54 11.68
CA ASN A 275 0.25 14.04 13.00
C ASN A 275 0.76 15.14 13.95
N ASN A 276 0.77 16.39 13.53
CA ASN A 276 1.11 17.48 14.43
C ASN A 276 -0.04 17.69 15.43
N ASP A 277 0.26 17.65 16.75
CA ASP A 277 -0.73 17.81 17.84
C ASP A 277 -1.59 19.08 17.69
N GLU A 278 -1.03 20.15 17.11
CA GLU A 278 -1.78 21.38 16.83
C GLU A 278 -2.84 21.16 15.77
N ILE A 279 -2.63 20.27 14.81
CA ILE A 279 -3.59 19.96 13.74
C ILE A 279 -4.60 18.91 14.19
N SER A 280 -4.17 17.92 14.96
CA SER A 280 -5.11 17.00 15.62
C SER A 280 -6.13 17.78 16.47
N LYS A 281 -5.68 18.80 17.20
CA LYS A 281 -6.56 19.71 17.95
C LYS A 281 -7.41 20.59 17.03
N LEU A 282 -6.87 21.05 15.91
CA LEU A 282 -7.61 21.86 14.94
C LEU A 282 -8.68 21.03 14.20
N ILE A 283 -8.41 19.76 13.93
CA ILE A 283 -9.42 18.81 13.43
C ILE A 283 -10.52 18.63 14.50
N GLU A 284 -10.14 18.60 15.78
CA GLU A 284 -11.08 18.49 16.91
C GLU A 284 -11.82 19.81 17.21
N GLU A 285 -11.15 20.96 17.09
CA GLU A 285 -11.66 22.28 17.52
C GLU A 285 -12.23 23.14 16.37
N SER A 286 -12.17 22.69 15.12
CA SER A 286 -12.73 23.36 13.90
C SER A 286 -12.21 24.78 13.61
N ASP A 287 -11.06 25.20 14.10
CA ASP A 287 -10.52 26.53 13.86
C ASP A 287 -9.11 26.51 13.23
N VAL A 288 -9.07 26.25 11.92
CA VAL A 288 -7.82 26.14 11.12
C VAL A 288 -7.03 27.46 11.03
N ARG A 289 -7.64 28.60 11.40
CA ARG A 289 -7.04 29.93 11.22
C ARG A 289 -5.95 30.29 12.24
N ASN A 290 -5.82 29.53 13.31
CA ASN A 290 -4.91 29.82 14.42
C ASN A 290 -3.62 29.01 14.41
N ILE A 291 -3.25 28.36 13.28
CA ILE A 291 -1.98 27.66 13.18
C ILE A 291 -0.82 28.67 13.24
N PRO A 292 0.02 28.61 14.27
CA PRO A 292 1.19 29.48 14.34
C PRO A 292 2.09 29.18 13.14
N LYS A 293 2.52 30.24 12.43
CA LYS A 293 3.56 30.08 11.42
C LYS A 293 4.78 29.48 12.11
N ALA A 294 5.10 28.23 11.78
CA ALA A 294 6.28 27.59 12.32
C ALA A 294 7.50 28.47 12.07
N LYS A 295 8.14 28.91 13.14
CA LYS A 295 9.45 29.58 13.04
C LYS A 295 10.47 28.46 12.92
N PHE A 296 10.98 28.26 11.71
CA PHE A 296 12.17 27.46 11.46
C PHE A 296 13.42 28.27 11.77
#